data_8dccee5d2abf76425825d67f67f62283
#
_entry.id   8dccee5d2abf76425825d67f67f62283
#
_cell.length_a   1.000
_cell.length_b   1.000
_cell.length_c   1.000
_cell.angle_alpha   90.00
_cell.angle_beta   90.00
_cell.angle_gamma   90.00
#
_symmetry.space_group_name_H-M   'P 1'
#
loop_
_entity.id
_entity.type
_entity.pdbx_description
1 polymer ?
#
loop_
_entity_poly.entity_id
_entity_poly.type
_entity_poly.pdbx_seq_one_letter_code
_entity_poly.pdbx_strand_id
1 'polypeptide(L)'
;MQEGVALSYNGGECNFSFVLPEQILNLVRATPFALNQETEDSLAWAFSKDGLFSLQSAYLLAKGLNPLNLGISSMSWIWKADTHLRIQFFMWLCSHNNLPTSEILGSRGLNLNPLCTICHQENESVDHLLRRCNVAQDLWRKLKVPRELLFTFDQPIEKWLELNCSTKAVFDHLGIPWKIVFPMGIWQL
;
A
#
# COMPACT_ATOMS: atom_id res chain seq x y z
N MET A 1 -40.84 -4.62 17.08
CA MET A 1 -41.25 -3.23 16.76
C MET A 1 -40.04 -2.35 16.91
N GLN A 2 -39.43 -1.98 15.80
CA GLN A 2 -38.33 -1.00 15.78
C GLN A 2 -39.00 0.38 15.71
N GLU A 3 -38.89 1.15 16.78
CA GLU A 3 -39.29 2.56 16.76
C GLU A 3 -38.32 3.31 15.84
N GLY A 4 -38.85 3.78 14.73
CA GLY A 4 -38.11 4.60 13.79
C GLY A 4 -37.81 5.95 14.43
N VAL A 5 -36.54 6.37 14.41
CA VAL A 5 -36.10 7.70 14.85
C VAL A 5 -36.67 8.72 13.85
N ALA A 6 -37.70 9.47 14.27
CA ALA A 6 -38.23 10.55 13.44
C ALA A 6 -37.36 11.79 13.59
N LEU A 7 -36.67 12.17 12.51
CA LEU A 7 -36.02 13.45 12.37
C LEU A 7 -37.05 14.48 11.85
N SER A 8 -37.37 15.52 12.62
CA SER A 8 -38.14 16.64 12.12
C SER A 8 -37.23 17.87 11.96
N TYR A 9 -37.18 18.41 10.76
CA TYR A 9 -36.42 19.62 10.43
C TYR A 9 -37.37 20.82 10.40
N ASN A 10 -37.13 21.77 11.27
CA ASN A 10 -37.80 23.09 11.24
C ASN A 10 -36.76 24.19 11.37
N GLY A 11 -36.47 24.84 10.24
CA GLY A 11 -35.82 26.17 10.20
C GLY A 11 -34.42 26.26 10.85
N GLY A 12 -33.56 25.23 10.72
CA GLY A 12 -32.16 25.30 11.17
C GLY A 12 -31.83 24.60 12.49
N GLU A 13 -32.82 24.03 13.18
CA GLU A 13 -32.61 23.23 14.40
C GLU A 13 -32.97 21.76 14.18
N CYS A 14 -32.00 20.87 14.47
CA CYS A 14 -32.24 19.44 14.51
C CYS A 14 -32.81 19.06 15.87
N ASN A 15 -34.10 18.71 15.95
CA ASN A 15 -34.70 18.18 17.17
C ASN A 15 -34.67 16.65 17.18
N PHE A 16 -33.94 16.10 18.14
CA PHE A 16 -33.89 14.67 18.39
C PHE A 16 -34.81 14.30 19.57
N SER A 17 -35.48 13.14 19.50
CA SER A 17 -36.28 12.61 20.61
C SER A 17 -35.44 12.15 21.81
N PHE A 18 -34.13 12.27 21.75
CA PHE A 18 -33.17 11.91 22.79
C PHE A 18 -32.00 12.92 22.84
N VAL A 19 -31.31 12.97 23.98
CA VAL A 19 -30.17 13.86 24.17
C VAL A 19 -28.92 13.26 23.53
N LEU A 20 -28.40 13.91 22.48
CA LEU A 20 -27.12 13.56 21.85
C LEU A 20 -25.95 14.25 22.58
N PRO A 21 -24.80 13.56 22.73
CA PRO A 21 -23.56 14.22 23.14
C PRO A 21 -23.22 15.38 22.23
N GLU A 22 -22.73 16.48 22.81
CA GLU A 22 -22.46 17.74 22.08
C GLU A 22 -21.51 17.58 20.90
N GLN A 23 -20.55 16.65 21.01
CA GLN A 23 -19.61 16.30 19.92
C GLN A 23 -20.35 15.72 18.70
N ILE A 24 -21.39 14.92 18.90
CA ILE A 24 -22.20 14.35 17.82
C ILE A 24 -23.15 15.41 17.25
N LEU A 25 -23.73 16.25 18.11
CA LEU A 25 -24.56 17.40 17.68
C LEU A 25 -23.78 18.33 16.75
N ASN A 26 -22.53 18.64 17.07
CA ASN A 26 -21.69 19.49 16.25
C ASN A 26 -21.33 18.84 14.90
N LEU A 27 -21.13 17.53 14.86
CA LEU A 27 -20.94 16.78 13.62
C LEU A 27 -22.20 16.80 12.73
N VAL A 28 -23.37 16.61 13.32
CA VAL A 28 -24.66 16.69 12.59
C VAL A 28 -24.89 18.10 12.04
N ARG A 29 -24.65 19.14 12.85
CA ARG A 29 -24.79 20.54 12.41
C ARG A 29 -23.80 20.94 11.32
N ALA A 30 -22.61 20.33 11.31
CA ALA A 30 -21.58 20.57 10.29
C ALA A 30 -21.81 19.79 8.98
N THR A 31 -22.76 18.85 8.97
CA THR A 31 -23.07 18.04 7.76
C THR A 31 -23.99 18.88 6.85
N PRO A 32 -23.56 19.21 5.62
CA PRO A 32 -24.41 19.96 4.69
C PRO A 32 -25.60 19.09 4.26
N PHE A 33 -26.81 19.57 4.53
CA PHE A 33 -28.04 18.94 4.02
C PHE A 33 -28.29 19.36 2.57
N ALA A 34 -28.48 18.39 1.70
CA ALA A 34 -29.03 18.67 0.37
C ALA A 34 -30.55 18.91 0.53
N LEU A 35 -30.98 20.16 0.29
CA LEU A 35 -32.38 20.55 0.35
C LEU A 35 -33.26 20.02 -0.82
N ASN A 36 -32.73 19.16 -1.67
CA ASN A 36 -33.47 18.56 -2.77
C ASN A 36 -34.24 17.34 -2.22
N GLN A 37 -35.54 17.50 -2.13
CA GLN A 37 -36.51 16.51 -1.63
C GLN A 37 -36.66 15.24 -2.48
N GLU A 38 -35.86 15.06 -3.52
CA GLU A 38 -35.99 13.94 -4.47
C GLU A 38 -34.97 12.82 -4.26
N THR A 39 -34.04 12.94 -3.31
CA THR A 39 -33.08 11.88 -3.02
C THR A 39 -33.40 11.18 -1.71
N GLU A 40 -33.59 9.86 -1.75
CA GLU A 40 -33.74 9.04 -0.55
C GLU A 40 -32.45 9.12 0.30
N ASP A 41 -32.62 9.16 1.63
CA ASP A 41 -31.49 9.09 2.56
C ASP A 41 -30.74 7.79 2.40
N SER A 42 -29.43 7.88 2.23
CA SER A 42 -28.55 6.70 2.11
C SER A 42 -27.49 6.68 3.21
N LEU A 43 -27.14 5.48 3.66
CA LEU A 43 -26.06 5.31 4.62
C LEU A 43 -24.73 5.65 3.97
N ALA A 44 -24.01 6.63 4.52
CA ALA A 44 -22.68 6.99 4.08
C ALA A 44 -21.62 6.32 4.96
N TRP A 45 -20.60 5.76 4.32
CA TRP A 45 -19.44 5.18 4.99
C TRP A 45 -18.45 6.28 5.39
N ALA A 46 -18.29 6.52 6.68
CA ALA A 46 -17.46 7.60 7.24
C ALA A 46 -15.95 7.47 6.93
N PHE A 47 -15.50 6.32 6.47
CA PHE A 47 -14.09 6.00 6.23
C PHE A 47 -13.73 5.96 4.74
N SER A 48 -14.52 6.60 3.90
CA SER A 48 -14.22 6.86 2.49
C SER A 48 -14.54 8.31 2.13
N LYS A 49 -13.88 8.83 1.09
CA LYS A 49 -14.10 10.22 0.63
C LYS A 49 -15.39 10.38 -0.15
N ASP A 50 -15.88 9.31 -0.74
CA ASP A 50 -17.10 9.25 -1.56
C ASP A 50 -18.32 8.74 -0.80
N GLY A 51 -18.17 8.43 0.49
CA GLY A 51 -19.24 7.87 1.32
C GLY A 51 -19.57 6.41 1.01
N LEU A 52 -18.87 5.75 0.08
CA LEU A 52 -19.16 4.38 -0.31
C LEU A 52 -18.37 3.38 0.54
N PHE A 53 -19.06 2.30 0.93
CA PHE A 53 -18.42 1.19 1.64
C PHE A 53 -17.45 0.43 0.72
N SER A 54 -16.27 0.13 1.22
CA SER A 54 -15.34 -0.79 0.59
C SER A 54 -14.76 -1.78 1.60
N LEU A 55 -14.57 -3.04 1.19
CA LEU A 55 -13.93 -4.06 2.02
C LEU A 55 -12.52 -3.65 2.45
N GLN A 56 -11.81 -2.91 1.60
CA GLN A 56 -10.48 -2.40 1.91
C GLN A 56 -10.51 -1.42 3.08
N SER A 57 -11.42 -0.43 3.05
CA SER A 57 -11.55 0.55 4.14
C SER A 57 -12.02 -0.11 5.45
N ALA A 58 -12.92 -1.09 5.37
CA ALA A 58 -13.36 -1.86 6.53
C ALA A 58 -12.22 -2.70 7.14
N TYR A 59 -11.42 -3.37 6.31
CA TYR A 59 -10.27 -4.16 6.75
C TYR A 59 -9.19 -3.29 7.42
N LEU A 60 -8.89 -2.12 6.86
CA LEU A 60 -7.95 -1.17 7.46
C LEU A 60 -8.45 -0.68 8.82
N LEU A 61 -9.73 -0.35 8.91
CA LEU A 61 -10.36 0.05 10.17
C LEU A 61 -10.28 -1.07 11.23
N ALA A 62 -10.56 -2.31 10.84
CA ALA A 62 -10.46 -3.47 11.72
C ALA A 62 -9.02 -3.71 12.22
N LYS A 63 -8.01 -3.28 11.47
CA LYS A 63 -6.60 -3.25 11.88
C LYS A 63 -6.21 -2.03 12.72
N GLY A 64 -7.15 -1.18 13.11
CA GLY A 64 -6.87 0.05 13.86
C GLY A 64 -6.23 1.16 13.04
N LEU A 65 -6.25 1.05 11.71
CA LEU A 65 -5.70 2.03 10.78
C LEU A 65 -6.85 2.90 10.23
N ASN A 66 -6.67 4.23 10.24
CA ASN A 66 -7.68 5.11 9.63
C ASN A 66 -7.47 5.19 8.11
N PRO A 67 -8.42 4.67 7.29
CA PRO A 67 -8.28 4.66 5.82
C PRO A 67 -8.13 6.05 5.20
N LEU A 68 -8.66 7.09 5.84
CA LEU A 68 -8.57 8.48 5.36
C LEU A 68 -7.17 9.09 5.56
N ASN A 69 -6.44 8.62 6.58
CA ASN A 69 -5.11 9.13 6.94
C ASN A 69 -3.99 8.30 6.29
N LEU A 70 -4.31 7.11 5.84
CA LEU A 70 -3.39 6.35 5.01
C LEU A 70 -3.39 7.03 3.64
N GLY A 71 -2.35 7.82 3.39
CA GLY A 71 -1.91 8.02 2.03
C GLY A 71 -1.64 6.61 1.49
N ILE A 72 -2.68 6.00 0.91
CA ILE A 72 -2.54 4.72 0.23
C ILE A 72 -1.51 4.99 -0.86
N SER A 73 -0.26 4.63 -0.57
CA SER A 73 0.74 4.52 -1.61
C SER A 73 0.09 3.64 -2.66
N SER A 74 -0.33 4.27 -3.74
CA SER A 74 -1.06 3.58 -4.79
C SER A 74 -0.05 2.65 -5.46
N MET A 75 0.06 1.42 -5.00
CA MET A 75 0.90 0.39 -5.62
C MET A 75 0.39 -0.01 -7.01
N SER A 76 -0.47 0.83 -7.59
CA SER A 76 -0.98 0.64 -8.96
C SER A 76 0.12 0.55 -10.00
N TRP A 77 1.32 1.12 -9.71
CA TRP A 77 2.49 1.01 -10.57
C TRP A 77 2.96 -0.44 -10.75
N ILE A 78 2.80 -1.31 -9.75
CA ILE A 78 3.17 -2.74 -9.83
C ILE A 78 2.37 -3.42 -10.95
N TRP A 79 1.06 -3.19 -10.97
CA TRP A 79 0.15 -3.81 -11.93
C TRP A 79 0.23 -3.18 -13.33
N LYS A 80 0.90 -2.03 -13.45
CA LYS A 80 1.21 -1.35 -14.71
C LYS A 80 2.63 -1.64 -15.21
N ALA A 81 3.45 -2.34 -14.42
CA ALA A 81 4.80 -2.70 -14.80
C ALA A 81 4.77 -3.63 -16.02
N ASP A 82 5.63 -3.33 -16.98
CA ASP A 82 5.73 -4.08 -18.26
C ASP A 82 6.53 -5.38 -18.05
N THR A 83 5.92 -6.31 -17.29
CA THR A 83 6.54 -7.59 -16.93
C THR A 83 5.47 -8.67 -16.70
N HIS A 84 5.91 -9.90 -16.51
CA HIS A 84 5.01 -11.04 -16.31
C HIS A 84 4.25 -10.93 -14.96
N LEU A 85 2.98 -11.37 -14.93
CA LEU A 85 2.11 -11.31 -13.75
C LEU A 85 2.74 -11.94 -12.49
N ARG A 86 3.53 -13.03 -12.65
CA ARG A 86 4.26 -13.65 -11.52
C ARG A 86 5.27 -12.70 -10.90
N ILE A 87 5.96 -11.89 -11.71
CA ILE A 87 6.95 -10.92 -11.26
C ILE A 87 6.24 -9.73 -10.60
N GLN A 88 5.10 -9.29 -11.14
CA GLN A 88 4.27 -8.26 -10.50
C GLN A 88 3.82 -8.72 -9.11
N PHE A 89 3.34 -9.96 -8.97
CA PHE A 89 2.96 -10.52 -7.68
C PHE A 89 4.16 -10.65 -6.71
N PHE A 90 5.31 -11.06 -7.20
CA PHE A 90 6.55 -11.09 -6.43
C PHE A 90 6.93 -9.70 -5.92
N MET A 91 6.91 -8.67 -6.78
CA MET A 91 7.15 -7.27 -6.38
C MET A 91 6.15 -6.80 -5.33
N TRP A 92 4.88 -7.21 -5.45
CA TRP A 92 3.86 -6.92 -4.46
C TRP A 92 4.20 -7.53 -3.10
N LEU A 93 4.64 -8.80 -3.06
CA LEU A 93 5.10 -9.46 -1.82
C LEU A 93 6.30 -8.72 -1.22
N CYS A 94 7.27 -8.35 -2.04
CA CYS A 94 8.46 -7.59 -1.60
C CYS A 94 8.07 -6.22 -1.00
N SER A 95 7.18 -5.49 -1.67
CA SER A 95 6.71 -4.16 -1.23
C SER A 95 5.96 -4.20 0.11
N HIS A 96 5.28 -5.32 0.40
CA HIS A 96 4.57 -5.52 1.67
C HIS A 96 5.41 -6.24 2.74
N ASN A 97 6.67 -6.49 2.47
CA ASN A 97 7.54 -7.30 3.32
C ASN A 97 6.90 -8.66 3.69
N ASN A 98 6.27 -9.30 2.71
CA ASN A 98 5.54 -10.59 2.87
C ASN A 98 6.19 -11.75 2.11
N LEU A 99 7.37 -11.53 1.51
CA LEU A 99 8.14 -12.62 0.93
C LEU A 99 8.54 -13.59 2.07
N PRO A 100 8.40 -14.91 1.90
CA PRO A 100 8.68 -15.90 2.94
C PRO A 100 10.19 -16.07 3.19
N THR A 101 10.85 -15.01 3.63
CA THR A 101 12.24 -15.00 4.09
C THR A 101 12.35 -15.59 5.49
N SER A 102 13.54 -16.03 5.88
CA SER A 102 13.79 -16.58 7.24
C SER A 102 13.38 -15.59 8.33
N GLU A 103 13.56 -14.29 8.12
CA GLU A 103 13.10 -13.24 9.04
C GLU A 103 11.57 -13.25 9.19
N ILE A 104 10.82 -13.25 8.08
CA ILE A 104 9.35 -13.24 8.09
C ILE A 104 8.79 -14.56 8.63
N LEU A 105 9.38 -15.68 8.25
CA LEU A 105 8.95 -17.00 8.75
C LEU A 105 9.25 -17.15 10.24
N GLY A 106 10.39 -16.64 10.71
CA GLY A 106 10.73 -16.60 12.13
C GLY A 106 9.73 -15.74 12.94
N SER A 107 9.33 -14.57 12.42
CA SER A 107 8.32 -13.72 13.06
C SER A 107 6.94 -14.37 13.16
N ARG A 108 6.66 -15.38 12.31
CA ARG A 108 5.44 -16.19 12.34
C ARG A 108 5.54 -17.42 13.23
N GLY A 109 6.63 -17.54 14.01
CA GLY A 109 6.83 -18.62 14.98
C GLY A 109 7.53 -19.86 14.45
N LEU A 110 8.07 -19.85 13.23
CA LEU A 110 8.89 -20.94 12.71
C LEU A 110 10.31 -20.81 13.28
N ASN A 111 10.81 -21.91 13.87
CA ASN A 111 12.19 -21.95 14.40
C ASN A 111 13.19 -22.20 13.26
N LEU A 112 13.60 -21.14 12.59
CA LEU A 112 14.53 -21.16 11.48
C LEU A 112 15.80 -20.38 11.83
N ASN A 113 16.92 -20.75 11.21
CA ASN A 113 18.12 -19.93 11.27
C ASN A 113 17.83 -18.61 10.52
N PRO A 114 17.94 -17.44 11.18
CA PRO A 114 17.63 -16.16 10.53
C PRO A 114 18.66 -15.75 9.48
N LEU A 115 19.86 -16.34 9.47
CA LEU A 115 20.94 -15.99 8.57
C LEU A 115 20.61 -16.34 7.12
N CYS A 116 20.98 -15.47 6.20
CA CYS A 116 20.88 -15.70 4.77
C CYS A 116 21.61 -16.99 4.38
N THR A 117 20.92 -17.90 3.73
CA THR A 117 21.45 -19.21 3.32
C THR A 117 22.53 -19.10 2.24
N ILE A 118 22.64 -17.97 1.56
CA ILE A 118 23.58 -17.71 0.48
C ILE A 118 24.91 -17.15 1.02
N CYS A 119 24.86 -16.07 1.79
CA CYS A 119 26.07 -15.38 2.23
C CYS A 119 26.48 -15.68 3.69
N HIS A 120 25.55 -16.18 4.51
CA HIS A 120 25.73 -16.47 5.95
C HIS A 120 26.25 -15.31 6.80
N GLN A 121 26.08 -14.05 6.35
CA GLN A 121 26.62 -12.85 7.01
C GLN A 121 25.55 -12.02 7.70
N GLU A 122 24.37 -11.89 7.10
CA GLU A 122 23.27 -11.08 7.62
C GLU A 122 21.96 -11.88 7.65
N ASN A 123 20.98 -11.36 8.38
CA ASN A 123 19.65 -11.96 8.40
C ASN A 123 19.01 -11.90 7.00
N GLU A 124 18.30 -12.97 6.66
CA GLU A 124 17.60 -13.09 5.39
C GLU A 124 16.32 -12.27 5.41
N SER A 125 16.45 -10.98 5.12
CA SER A 125 15.34 -10.05 4.88
C SER A 125 15.14 -9.81 3.39
N VAL A 126 13.98 -9.26 3.00
CA VAL A 126 13.72 -8.88 1.60
C VAL A 126 14.77 -7.88 1.11
N ASP A 127 15.11 -6.90 1.95
CA ASP A 127 16.11 -5.90 1.63
C ASP A 127 17.51 -6.51 1.44
N HIS A 128 17.90 -7.43 2.33
CA HIS A 128 19.17 -8.13 2.19
C HIS A 128 19.22 -8.95 0.90
N LEU A 129 18.21 -9.78 0.63
CA LEU A 129 18.20 -10.65 -0.55
C LEU A 129 18.26 -9.86 -1.86
N LEU A 130 17.53 -8.74 -1.95
CA LEU A 130 17.42 -8.01 -3.22
C LEU A 130 18.51 -6.96 -3.43
N ARG A 131 19.18 -6.48 -2.38
CA ARG A 131 20.14 -5.35 -2.49
C ARG A 131 21.48 -5.60 -1.81
N ARG A 132 21.49 -6.15 -0.58
CA ARG A 132 22.70 -6.18 0.26
C ARG A 132 23.48 -7.49 0.18
N CYS A 133 22.84 -8.61 -0.13
CA CYS A 133 23.53 -9.86 -0.32
C CYS A 133 24.60 -9.73 -1.42
N ASN A 134 25.75 -10.37 -1.23
CA ASN A 134 26.85 -10.36 -2.20
C ASN A 134 26.39 -10.80 -3.60
N VAL A 135 25.51 -11.80 -3.69
CA VAL A 135 24.94 -12.27 -4.98
C VAL A 135 24.10 -11.18 -5.64
N ALA A 136 23.27 -10.47 -4.84
CA ALA A 136 22.49 -9.33 -5.35
C ALA A 136 23.40 -8.19 -5.84
N GLN A 137 24.43 -7.84 -5.06
CA GLN A 137 25.39 -6.81 -5.43
C GLN A 137 26.15 -7.19 -6.72
N ASP A 138 26.50 -8.46 -6.88
CA ASP A 138 27.16 -8.96 -8.10
C ASP A 138 26.24 -8.86 -9.32
N LEU A 139 24.97 -9.20 -9.15
CA LEU A 139 23.96 -9.05 -10.20
C LEU A 139 23.85 -7.57 -10.63
N TRP A 140 23.66 -6.65 -9.68
CA TRP A 140 23.51 -5.22 -9.98
C TRP A 140 24.76 -4.62 -10.61
N ARG A 141 25.96 -5.06 -10.21
CA ARG A 141 27.22 -4.69 -10.87
C ARG A 141 27.27 -5.17 -12.33
N LYS A 142 26.87 -6.41 -12.58
CA LYS A 142 26.87 -6.99 -13.95
C LYS A 142 25.84 -6.31 -14.84
N LEU A 143 24.67 -6.00 -14.29
CA LEU A 143 23.61 -5.27 -15.00
C LEU A 143 23.92 -3.79 -15.19
N LYS A 144 24.99 -3.26 -14.57
CA LYS A 144 25.41 -1.84 -14.71
C LYS A 144 24.23 -0.90 -14.50
N VAL A 145 23.67 -0.89 -13.28
CA VAL A 145 22.56 0.01 -12.91
C VAL A 145 22.78 1.43 -13.45
N PRO A 146 21.80 2.05 -14.13
CA PRO A 146 21.91 3.42 -14.61
C PRO A 146 22.32 4.37 -13.48
N ARG A 147 23.28 5.27 -13.75
CA ARG A 147 23.86 6.17 -12.74
C ARG A 147 22.83 7.00 -12.01
N GLU A 148 21.81 7.46 -12.76
CA GLU A 148 20.69 8.23 -12.23
C GLU A 148 19.78 7.43 -11.25
N LEU A 149 19.94 6.12 -11.14
CA LEU A 149 19.16 5.27 -10.23
C LEU A 149 19.96 4.74 -9.04
N LEU A 150 21.28 5.03 -8.97
CA LEU A 150 22.13 4.54 -7.86
C LEU A 150 21.63 5.03 -6.49
N PHE A 151 21.12 6.27 -6.41
CA PHE A 151 20.58 6.84 -5.18
C PHE A 151 19.35 6.06 -4.66
N THR A 152 18.69 5.29 -5.51
CA THR A 152 17.49 4.53 -5.13
C THR A 152 17.82 3.39 -4.19
N PHE A 153 19.06 2.91 -4.16
CA PHE A 153 19.48 1.83 -3.27
C PHE A 153 19.46 2.20 -1.78
N ASP A 154 19.47 3.51 -1.46
CA ASP A 154 19.33 4.02 -0.09
C ASP A 154 17.87 4.31 0.30
N GLN A 155 16.93 4.12 -0.63
CA GLN A 155 15.52 4.34 -0.38
C GLN A 155 14.84 3.11 0.25
N PRO A 156 13.68 3.28 0.93
CA PRO A 156 12.84 2.16 1.34
C PRO A 156 12.55 1.21 0.17
N ILE A 157 12.41 -0.10 0.46
CA ILE A 157 12.29 -1.14 -0.56
C ILE A 157 11.16 -0.86 -1.56
N GLU A 158 10.01 -0.41 -1.07
CA GLU A 158 8.86 -0.03 -1.89
C GLU A 158 9.22 1.09 -2.90
N LYS A 159 9.88 2.13 -2.40
CA LYS A 159 10.27 3.27 -3.23
C LYS A 159 11.35 2.92 -4.24
N TRP A 160 12.30 2.06 -3.83
CA TRP A 160 13.31 1.53 -4.73
C TRP A 160 12.67 0.74 -5.88
N LEU A 161 11.72 -0.16 -5.60
CA LEU A 161 10.99 -0.91 -6.62
C LEU A 161 10.22 0.03 -7.56
N GLU A 162 9.46 0.98 -7.02
CA GLU A 162 8.67 1.94 -7.80
C GLU A 162 9.55 2.74 -8.76
N LEU A 163 10.62 3.35 -8.26
CA LEU A 163 11.50 4.21 -9.06
C LEU A 163 12.16 3.43 -10.20
N ASN A 164 12.62 2.22 -9.94
CA ASN A 164 13.27 1.39 -10.96
C ASN A 164 12.28 0.82 -11.99
N CYS A 165 11.03 0.56 -11.61
CA CYS A 165 9.99 0.10 -12.54
C CYS A 165 9.33 1.22 -13.34
N SER A 166 9.41 2.48 -12.88
CA SER A 166 8.75 3.62 -13.51
C SER A 166 9.69 4.53 -14.29
N THR A 167 10.98 4.23 -14.31
CA THR A 167 12.01 5.05 -14.97
C THR A 167 11.92 5.02 -16.49
N LYS A 168 12.42 6.09 -17.11
CA LYS A 168 12.68 6.15 -18.55
C LYS A 168 14.14 5.80 -18.93
N ALA A 169 14.96 5.47 -17.94
CA ALA A 169 16.34 5.06 -18.16
C ALA A 169 16.41 3.83 -19.09
N VAL A 170 17.49 3.74 -19.83
CA VAL A 170 17.76 2.61 -20.72
C VAL A 170 18.91 1.77 -20.17
N PHE A 171 18.85 0.47 -20.45
CA PHE A 171 19.88 -0.49 -20.12
C PHE A 171 20.93 -0.49 -21.22
N ASP A 172 22.12 0.02 -20.87
CA ASP A 172 23.30 0.01 -21.73
C ASP A 172 23.04 0.51 -23.19
N HIS A 173 23.99 0.27 -24.07
CA HIS A 173 23.93 0.59 -25.50
C HIS A 173 22.90 -0.22 -26.32
N LEU A 174 22.28 -1.22 -25.68
CA LEU A 174 21.24 -2.05 -26.33
C LEU A 174 19.89 -1.31 -26.46
N GLY A 175 19.72 -0.16 -25.79
CA GLY A 175 18.48 0.62 -25.84
C GLY A 175 17.28 -0.04 -25.15
N ILE A 176 17.49 -1.13 -24.39
CA ILE A 176 16.42 -1.82 -23.69
C ILE A 176 16.00 -0.95 -22.50
N PRO A 177 14.71 -0.67 -22.29
CA PRO A 177 14.24 0.10 -21.14
C PRO A 177 14.61 -0.58 -19.83
N TRP A 178 15.23 0.14 -18.90
CA TRP A 178 15.61 -0.37 -17.58
C TRP A 178 14.40 -0.95 -16.82
N LYS A 179 13.24 -0.32 -16.93
CA LYS A 179 11.98 -0.78 -16.34
C LYS A 179 11.58 -2.22 -16.72
N ILE A 180 12.13 -2.78 -17.80
CA ILE A 180 11.94 -4.17 -18.22
C ILE A 180 13.04 -5.07 -17.63
N VAL A 181 14.29 -4.60 -17.65
CA VAL A 181 15.46 -5.35 -17.17
C VAL A 181 15.40 -5.53 -15.66
N PHE A 182 15.04 -4.48 -14.93
CA PHE A 182 15.03 -4.48 -13.47
C PHE A 182 14.10 -5.53 -12.86
N PRO A 183 12.80 -5.63 -13.23
CA PRO A 183 11.91 -6.68 -12.71
C PRO A 183 12.42 -8.10 -12.98
N MET A 184 13.04 -8.31 -14.12
CA MET A 184 13.65 -9.61 -14.45
C MET A 184 14.87 -9.87 -13.57
N GLY A 185 15.68 -8.84 -13.30
CA GLY A 185 16.83 -8.92 -12.42
C GLY A 185 16.46 -9.33 -11.00
N ILE A 186 15.46 -8.69 -10.39
CA ILE A 186 15.01 -9.05 -9.04
C ILE A 186 14.38 -10.44 -8.96
N TRP A 187 13.81 -10.94 -10.05
CA TRP A 187 13.25 -12.29 -10.13
C TRP A 187 14.33 -13.38 -10.18
N GLN A 188 15.55 -13.06 -10.57
CA GLN A 188 16.68 -13.98 -10.64
C GLN A 188 17.42 -14.15 -9.30
N LEU A 189 17.13 -13.30 -8.34
CA LEU A 189 17.68 -13.36 -6.98
C LEU A 189 16.87 -14.28 -6.08
#